data_1b22b11331524fd0cfa4bda8df2c72ec
#
_entry.id   1b22b11331524fd0cfa4bda8df2c72ec
#
_cell.length_a   1.000
_cell.length_b   1.000
_cell.length_c   1.000
_cell.angle_alpha   90.00
_cell.angle_beta   90.00
_cell.angle_gamma   90.00
#
_symmetry.space_group_name_H-M   'P 1'
#
loop_
_entity.id
_entity.type
_entity.pdbx_description
1 polymer ?
#
loop_
_entity_poly.entity_id
_entity_poly.type
_entity_poly.pdbx_seq_one_letter_code
_entity_poly.pdbx_strand_id
1 'polypeptide(L)'
;MNNISIKGLELKAIFALILPSLFLGVADNFSDNVFWGVTMLLVLGAFVGLILPNIVSTWLILILTALGISGLTLGYVRLDIYAKAILLLSFPIEAYLASQLRECIFRWSIYKKNEASVYRYITHYDQNVKLQTTYNAQKLYQKISRILREKSYLPLWDDFTIIKWEHDQQFAQFNLEEHSQILKQIAKVLKKSRLVDENLYYLGNGEFLIISNTIAPGTLMVLNDELKDELRALKYGDYHPAFKMATQHIVEEDLKLYPDLDAILKHLKRKLETDLVVEYLKGVES
;
A
#
# COMPACT_ATOMS: atom_id res chain seq x y z
N MET A 1 -8.48 5.81 11.18
CA MET A 1 -8.26 4.33 11.00
C MET A 1 -7.70 3.63 12.23
N ASN A 2 -6.94 4.29 13.10
CA ASN A 2 -6.26 3.67 14.26
C ASN A 2 -7.16 3.09 15.35
N ASN A 3 -8.33 3.66 15.61
CA ASN A 3 -9.20 3.22 16.70
C ASN A 3 -9.94 1.88 16.46
N ILE A 4 -10.18 1.51 15.20
CA ILE A 4 -10.94 0.28 14.89
C ILE A 4 -10.04 -0.95 15.02
N SER A 5 -8.77 -0.85 14.63
CA SER A 5 -7.80 -1.97 14.72
C SER A 5 -7.42 -2.29 16.16
N ILE A 6 -7.22 -1.28 17.01
CA ILE A 6 -6.88 -1.46 18.43
C ILE A 6 -8.06 -2.05 19.19
N LYS A 7 -9.27 -1.51 19.00
CA LYS A 7 -10.50 -2.06 19.61
C LYS A 7 -10.76 -3.52 19.22
N GLY A 8 -10.46 -3.88 17.98
CA GLY A 8 -10.59 -5.26 17.52
C GLY A 8 -9.59 -6.22 18.18
N LEU A 9 -8.36 -5.76 18.45
CA LEU A 9 -7.35 -6.53 19.18
C LEU A 9 -7.74 -6.71 20.65
N GLU A 10 -8.14 -5.60 21.32
CA GLU A 10 -8.60 -5.62 22.71
C GLU A 10 -9.78 -6.57 22.89
N LEU A 11 -10.78 -6.51 22.01
CA LEU A 11 -11.94 -7.39 22.07
C LEU A 11 -11.55 -8.86 21.95
N LYS A 12 -10.68 -9.23 21.00
CA LYS A 12 -10.21 -10.62 20.83
C LYS A 12 -9.37 -11.08 22.02
N ALA A 13 -8.54 -10.21 22.59
CA ALA A 13 -7.78 -10.52 23.80
C ALA A 13 -8.68 -10.77 25.00
N ILE A 14 -9.73 -9.96 25.16
CA ILE A 14 -10.74 -10.14 26.22
C ILE A 14 -11.46 -11.48 26.04
N PHE A 15 -11.90 -11.83 24.83
CA PHE A 15 -12.54 -13.11 24.58
C PHE A 15 -11.60 -14.30 24.84
N ALA A 16 -10.34 -14.20 24.46
CA ALA A 16 -9.32 -15.24 24.68
C ALA A 16 -9.02 -15.48 26.17
N LEU A 17 -9.33 -14.52 27.06
CA LEU A 17 -9.18 -14.66 28.51
C LEU A 17 -10.48 -15.10 29.21
N ILE A 18 -11.62 -14.54 28.81
CA ILE A 18 -12.91 -14.79 29.45
C ILE A 18 -13.44 -16.20 29.12
N LEU A 19 -13.31 -16.63 27.88
CA LEU A 19 -13.90 -17.87 27.42
C LEU A 19 -13.28 -19.12 28.08
N PRO A 20 -11.95 -19.28 28.20
CA PRO A 20 -11.33 -20.34 28.99
C PRO A 20 -11.77 -20.34 30.45
N SER A 21 -11.87 -19.16 31.08
CA SER A 21 -12.32 -19.02 32.45
C SER A 21 -13.77 -19.49 32.63
N LEU A 22 -14.62 -19.22 31.65
CA LEU A 22 -16.01 -19.68 31.64
C LEU A 22 -16.09 -21.20 31.46
N PHE A 23 -15.29 -21.78 30.58
CA PHE A 23 -15.21 -23.25 30.42
C PHE A 23 -14.77 -23.93 31.72
N LEU A 24 -13.76 -23.40 32.40
CA LEU A 24 -13.29 -23.91 33.69
C LEU A 24 -14.36 -23.79 34.77
N GLY A 25 -15.05 -22.64 34.89
CA GLY A 25 -16.11 -22.44 35.84
C GLY A 25 -17.31 -23.37 35.64
N VAL A 26 -17.61 -23.72 34.37
CA VAL A 26 -18.65 -24.72 34.10
C VAL A 26 -18.13 -26.14 34.37
N ALA A 27 -16.90 -26.45 34.05
CA ALA A 27 -16.31 -27.78 34.27
C ALA A 27 -16.21 -28.15 35.74
N ASP A 28 -16.03 -27.18 36.61
CA ASP A 28 -15.97 -27.34 38.08
C ASP A 28 -17.29 -27.92 38.69
N ASN A 29 -18.42 -27.73 37.98
CA ASN A 29 -19.70 -28.27 38.42
C ASN A 29 -19.89 -29.78 38.15
N PHE A 30 -18.96 -30.45 37.42
CA PHE A 30 -19.10 -31.87 37.09
C PHE A 30 -18.23 -32.76 38.01
N SER A 31 -17.04 -33.07 37.61
CA SER A 31 -16.11 -33.89 38.37
C SER A 31 -14.68 -33.43 38.14
N ASP A 32 -13.82 -33.72 39.12
CA ASP A 32 -12.38 -33.38 39.03
C ASP A 32 -11.73 -33.88 37.75
N ASN A 33 -12.11 -35.05 37.28
CA ASN A 33 -11.58 -35.58 36.01
C ASN A 33 -11.99 -34.74 34.80
N VAL A 34 -13.22 -34.21 34.77
CA VAL A 34 -13.72 -33.33 33.71
C VAL A 34 -12.99 -31.97 33.78
N PHE A 35 -12.84 -31.41 34.98
CA PHE A 35 -12.13 -30.17 35.18
C PHE A 35 -10.68 -30.24 34.68
N TRP A 36 -9.93 -31.27 35.09
CA TRP A 36 -8.57 -31.47 34.60
C TRP A 36 -8.50 -31.77 33.11
N GLY A 37 -9.48 -32.51 32.56
CA GLY A 37 -9.58 -32.77 31.12
C GLY A 37 -9.78 -31.48 30.33
N VAL A 38 -10.72 -30.63 30.74
CA VAL A 38 -10.96 -29.30 30.10
C VAL A 38 -9.71 -28.42 30.22
N THR A 39 -9.06 -28.37 31.39
CA THR A 39 -7.84 -27.59 31.60
C THR A 39 -6.74 -28.01 30.61
N MET A 40 -6.49 -29.32 30.49
CA MET A 40 -5.49 -29.81 29.55
C MET A 40 -5.82 -29.47 28.08
N LEU A 41 -7.09 -29.60 27.69
CA LEU A 41 -7.55 -29.29 26.33
C LEU A 41 -7.44 -27.79 26.03
N LEU A 42 -7.76 -26.90 26.97
CA LEU A 42 -7.57 -25.46 26.82
C LEU A 42 -6.10 -25.09 26.68
N VAL A 43 -5.22 -25.65 27.52
CA VAL A 43 -3.76 -25.41 27.42
C VAL A 43 -3.22 -25.92 26.08
N LEU A 44 -3.64 -27.11 25.64
CA LEU A 44 -3.26 -27.66 24.35
C LEU A 44 -3.77 -26.79 23.19
N GLY A 45 -5.02 -26.32 23.28
CA GLY A 45 -5.62 -25.43 22.29
C GLY A 45 -4.86 -24.10 22.16
N ALA A 46 -4.56 -23.49 23.30
CA ALA A 46 -3.75 -22.26 23.35
C ALA A 46 -2.36 -22.47 22.73
N PHE A 47 -1.68 -23.56 23.08
CA PHE A 47 -0.38 -23.91 22.52
C PHE A 47 -0.42 -24.08 21.00
N VAL A 48 -1.36 -24.86 20.50
CA VAL A 48 -1.58 -25.10 19.06
C VAL A 48 -1.88 -23.80 18.32
N GLY A 49 -2.82 -22.99 18.86
CA GLY A 49 -3.21 -21.73 18.24
C GLY A 49 -2.10 -20.67 18.21
N LEU A 50 -1.27 -20.58 19.26
CA LEU A 50 -0.20 -19.57 19.33
C LEU A 50 1.05 -19.94 18.54
N ILE A 51 1.41 -21.23 18.47
CA ILE A 51 2.70 -21.64 17.91
C ILE A 51 2.59 -22.10 16.46
N LEU A 52 1.57 -22.87 16.10
CA LEU A 52 1.48 -23.48 14.78
C LEU A 52 0.95 -22.52 13.71
N PRO A 53 1.42 -22.61 12.46
CA PRO A 53 0.87 -21.85 11.32
C PRO A 53 -0.63 -22.14 11.15
N ASN A 54 -1.39 -21.16 10.63
CA ASN A 54 -2.85 -21.25 10.51
C ASN A 54 -3.34 -22.52 9.78
N ILE A 55 -2.65 -22.92 8.71
CA ILE A 55 -3.00 -24.12 7.94
C ILE A 55 -2.87 -25.38 8.81
N VAL A 56 -1.74 -25.51 9.53
CA VAL A 56 -1.49 -26.66 10.39
C VAL A 56 -2.45 -26.68 11.58
N SER A 57 -2.69 -25.52 12.22
CA SER A 57 -3.67 -25.38 13.30
C SER A 57 -5.06 -25.81 12.87
N THR A 58 -5.51 -25.42 11.69
CA THR A 58 -6.84 -25.76 11.17
C THR A 58 -6.99 -27.28 10.97
N TRP A 59 -5.99 -27.93 10.35
CA TRP A 59 -5.99 -29.38 10.18
C TRP A 59 -5.96 -30.11 11.51
N LEU A 60 -5.14 -29.64 12.46
CA LEU A 60 -5.03 -30.26 13.79
C LEU A 60 -6.34 -30.12 14.57
N ILE A 61 -7.01 -28.96 14.51
CA ILE A 61 -8.34 -28.74 15.10
C ILE A 61 -9.35 -29.75 14.53
N LEU A 62 -9.40 -29.91 13.19
CA LEU A 62 -10.33 -30.85 12.56
C LEU A 62 -10.06 -32.31 12.97
N ILE A 63 -8.80 -32.74 12.94
CA ILE A 63 -8.41 -34.10 13.27
C ILE A 63 -8.69 -34.41 14.74
N LEU A 64 -8.24 -33.55 15.67
CA LEU A 64 -8.45 -33.79 17.11
C LEU A 64 -9.91 -33.67 17.51
N THR A 65 -10.68 -32.79 16.88
CA THR A 65 -12.12 -32.71 17.13
C THR A 65 -12.83 -33.98 16.64
N ALA A 66 -12.48 -34.49 15.46
CA ALA A 66 -13.04 -35.76 14.94
C ALA A 66 -12.68 -36.95 15.84
N LEU A 67 -11.44 -37.06 16.31
CA LEU A 67 -11.01 -38.08 17.27
C LEU A 67 -11.75 -37.95 18.61
N GLY A 68 -11.95 -36.70 19.09
CA GLY A 68 -12.71 -36.42 20.32
C GLY A 68 -14.17 -36.87 20.19
N ILE A 69 -14.83 -36.56 19.06
CA ILE A 69 -16.20 -37.02 18.77
C ILE A 69 -16.24 -38.56 18.80
N SER A 70 -15.36 -39.22 18.08
CA SER A 70 -15.30 -40.68 18.01
C SER A 70 -15.08 -41.31 19.39
N GLY A 71 -14.12 -40.80 20.18
CA GLY A 71 -13.84 -41.31 21.52
C GLY A 71 -14.98 -41.15 22.52
N LEU A 72 -15.67 -40.01 22.50
CA LEU A 72 -16.78 -39.70 23.40
C LEU A 72 -18.09 -40.36 23.00
N THR A 73 -18.30 -40.64 21.70
CA THR A 73 -19.56 -41.28 21.21
C THR A 73 -19.53 -42.78 21.20
N LEU A 74 -18.35 -43.41 21.04
CA LEU A 74 -18.22 -44.89 21.05
C LEU A 74 -18.46 -45.55 22.41
N GLY A 75 -18.89 -44.81 23.39
CA GLY A 75 -19.44 -45.32 24.63
C GLY A 75 -18.47 -45.79 25.71
N TYR A 76 -17.17 -45.68 25.47
CA TYR A 76 -16.17 -46.07 26.46
C TYR A 76 -16.13 -45.17 27.69
N VAL A 77 -16.63 -43.92 27.57
CA VAL A 77 -16.62 -42.95 28.65
C VAL A 77 -18.05 -42.64 29.11
N ARG A 78 -18.36 -43.03 30.32
CA ARG A 78 -19.68 -42.73 30.96
C ARG A 78 -19.62 -41.32 31.57
N LEU A 79 -19.90 -40.32 30.77
CA LEU A 79 -20.04 -38.91 31.19
C LEU A 79 -21.40 -38.39 30.79
N ASP A 80 -21.88 -37.39 31.54
CA ASP A 80 -23.06 -36.64 31.19
C ASP A 80 -22.89 -35.91 29.85
N ILE A 81 -23.98 -35.71 29.13
CA ILE A 81 -23.96 -35.14 27.76
C ILE A 81 -23.39 -33.75 27.75
N TYR A 82 -23.63 -32.96 28.80
CA TYR A 82 -23.07 -31.60 28.95
C TYR A 82 -21.57 -31.63 29.20
N ALA A 83 -21.09 -32.58 30.02
CA ALA A 83 -19.63 -32.74 30.24
C ALA A 83 -18.92 -33.17 28.95
N LYS A 84 -19.50 -34.05 28.14
CA LYS A 84 -18.97 -34.41 26.81
C LYS A 84 -18.90 -33.22 25.87
N ALA A 85 -19.96 -32.39 25.85
CA ALA A 85 -20.01 -31.20 24.98
C ALA A 85 -18.90 -30.18 25.36
N ILE A 86 -18.69 -29.94 26.66
CA ILE A 86 -17.65 -29.02 27.14
C ILE A 86 -16.26 -29.54 26.79
N LEU A 87 -15.96 -30.81 27.01
CA LEU A 87 -14.69 -31.42 26.65
C LEU A 87 -14.44 -31.34 25.13
N LEU A 88 -15.49 -31.57 24.31
CA LEU A 88 -15.37 -31.53 22.86
C LEU A 88 -15.09 -30.11 22.33
N LEU A 89 -15.73 -29.09 22.91
CA LEU A 89 -15.68 -27.72 22.43
C LEU A 89 -14.47 -26.93 22.96
N SER A 90 -13.92 -27.30 24.12
CA SER A 90 -12.85 -26.56 24.78
C SER A 90 -11.59 -26.41 23.90
N PHE A 91 -11.10 -27.49 23.31
CA PHE A 91 -9.92 -27.47 22.45
C PHE A 91 -10.10 -26.65 21.17
N PRO A 92 -11.11 -26.91 20.29
CA PRO A 92 -11.23 -26.21 19.02
C PRO A 92 -11.52 -24.71 19.19
N ILE A 93 -12.30 -24.35 20.20
CA ILE A 93 -12.62 -22.95 20.45
C ILE A 93 -11.38 -22.19 20.91
N GLU A 94 -10.64 -22.73 21.88
CA GLU A 94 -9.43 -22.11 22.38
C GLU A 94 -8.34 -22.03 21.30
N ALA A 95 -8.12 -23.10 20.55
CA ALA A 95 -7.13 -23.10 19.45
C ALA A 95 -7.47 -22.07 18.38
N TYR A 96 -8.75 -21.91 18.05
CA TYR A 96 -9.21 -20.89 17.10
C TYR A 96 -8.97 -19.47 17.65
N LEU A 97 -9.37 -19.18 18.89
CA LEU A 97 -9.18 -17.86 19.50
C LEU A 97 -7.70 -17.50 19.63
N ALA A 98 -6.88 -18.43 20.07
CA ALA A 98 -5.44 -18.25 20.18
C ALA A 98 -4.78 -17.96 18.82
N SER A 99 -5.22 -18.66 17.75
CA SER A 99 -4.72 -18.40 16.40
C SER A 99 -5.12 -17.01 15.87
N GLN A 100 -6.34 -16.55 16.15
CA GLN A 100 -6.83 -15.22 15.82
C GLN A 100 -6.06 -14.13 16.57
N LEU A 101 -5.79 -14.35 17.86
CA LEU A 101 -5.02 -13.43 18.68
C LEU A 101 -3.59 -13.28 18.16
N ARG A 102 -2.92 -14.40 17.86
CA ARG A 102 -1.58 -14.40 17.23
C ARG A 102 -1.56 -13.60 15.93
N GLU A 103 -2.52 -13.83 15.04
CA GLU A 103 -2.59 -13.10 13.76
C GLU A 103 -2.75 -11.59 13.97
N CYS A 104 -3.57 -11.19 14.94
CA CYS A 104 -3.74 -9.79 15.29
C CYS A 104 -2.46 -9.16 15.85
N ILE A 105 -1.75 -9.86 16.74
CA ILE A 105 -0.48 -9.41 17.32
C ILE A 105 0.58 -9.27 16.21
N PHE A 106 0.66 -10.24 15.30
CA PHE A 106 1.62 -10.22 14.19
C PHE A 106 1.35 -9.04 13.25
N ARG A 107 0.09 -8.82 12.84
CA ARG A 107 -0.31 -7.68 12.01
C ARG A 107 0.00 -6.35 12.70
N TRP A 108 -0.30 -6.24 14.00
CA TRP A 108 -0.02 -5.05 14.77
C TRP A 108 1.48 -4.76 14.89
N SER A 109 2.30 -5.80 15.11
CA SER A 109 3.77 -5.69 15.16
C SER A 109 4.35 -5.17 13.83
N ILE A 110 3.88 -5.71 12.70
CA ILE A 110 4.29 -5.24 11.36
C ILE A 110 3.86 -3.78 11.16
N TYR A 111 2.63 -3.43 11.53
CA TYR A 111 2.14 -2.05 11.44
C TYR A 111 3.00 -1.10 12.25
N LYS A 112 3.26 -1.40 13.52
CA LYS A 112 4.08 -0.57 14.41
C LYS A 112 5.51 -0.41 13.90
N LYS A 113 6.12 -1.47 13.38
CA LYS A 113 7.46 -1.43 12.77
C LYS A 113 7.52 -0.49 11.55
N ASN A 114 6.44 -0.42 10.80
CA ASN A 114 6.36 0.39 9.57
C ASN A 114 5.65 1.75 9.77
N GLU A 115 5.14 2.03 10.97
CA GLU A 115 4.33 3.23 11.27
C GLU A 115 5.03 4.53 10.83
N ALA A 116 6.31 4.70 11.16
CA ALA A 116 7.08 5.88 10.78
C ALA A 116 7.26 6.01 9.26
N SER A 117 7.32 4.89 8.53
CA SER A 117 7.42 4.89 7.06
C SER A 117 6.08 5.19 6.40
N VAL A 118 5.00 4.62 6.94
CA VAL A 118 3.62 4.88 6.49
C VAL A 118 3.24 6.34 6.75
N TYR A 119 3.56 6.86 7.96
CA TYR A 119 3.31 8.26 8.30
C TYR A 119 4.05 9.22 7.37
N ARG A 120 5.34 8.97 7.12
CA ARG A 120 6.13 9.76 6.14
C ARG A 120 5.54 9.70 4.74
N TYR A 121 5.10 8.54 4.29
CA TYR A 121 4.47 8.39 2.98
C TYR A 121 3.16 9.20 2.88
N ILE A 122 2.28 9.11 3.89
CA ILE A 122 1.01 9.85 3.92
C ILE A 122 1.24 11.37 4.01
N THR A 123 2.23 11.82 4.79
CA THR A 123 2.53 13.25 4.96
C THR A 123 3.04 13.90 3.67
N HIS A 124 3.72 13.10 2.82
CA HIS A 124 4.27 13.56 1.54
C HIS A 124 3.45 13.09 0.33
N TYR A 125 2.15 12.95 0.52
CA TYR A 125 1.19 12.58 -0.49
C TYR A 125 0.13 13.69 -0.59
N ASP A 126 -0.05 14.25 -1.78
CA ASP A 126 -1.07 15.26 -2.01
C ASP A 126 -2.46 14.62 -1.98
N GLN A 127 -3.30 15.03 -1.04
CA GLN A 127 -4.62 14.42 -0.82
C GLN A 127 -5.63 14.80 -1.90
N ASN A 128 -5.46 15.95 -2.55
CA ASN A 128 -6.34 16.42 -3.60
C ASN A 128 -6.10 15.66 -4.90
N VAL A 129 -4.84 15.67 -5.35
CA VAL A 129 -4.41 15.05 -6.61
C VAL A 129 -4.20 13.54 -6.46
N LYS A 130 -4.00 13.07 -5.23
CA LYS A 130 -3.68 11.67 -4.90
C LYS A 130 -2.41 11.16 -5.61
N LEU A 131 -1.39 11.99 -5.62
CA LEU A 131 -0.04 11.68 -6.08
C LEU A 131 0.99 11.98 -5.00
N GLN A 132 2.18 11.40 -5.13
CA GLN A 132 3.31 11.71 -4.27
C GLN A 132 3.82 13.13 -4.53
N THR A 133 4.47 13.74 -3.53
CA THR A 133 5.00 15.11 -3.64
C THR A 133 6.49 15.13 -4.02
N THR A 134 7.01 16.32 -4.27
CA THR A 134 8.43 16.58 -4.56
C THR A 134 9.38 15.92 -3.57
N TYR A 135 9.04 15.85 -2.29
CA TYR A 135 9.87 15.21 -1.27
C TYR A 135 10.15 13.73 -1.58
N ASN A 136 9.14 12.99 -1.99
CA ASN A 136 9.30 11.58 -2.36
C ASN A 136 10.06 11.44 -3.69
N ALA A 137 9.87 12.38 -4.64
CA ALA A 137 10.64 12.42 -5.89
C ALA A 137 12.13 12.65 -5.61
N GLN A 138 12.49 13.58 -4.73
CA GLN A 138 13.88 13.81 -4.32
C GLN A 138 14.53 12.58 -3.68
N LYS A 139 13.79 11.88 -2.81
CA LYS A 139 14.28 10.62 -2.21
C LYS A 139 14.48 9.50 -3.23
N LEU A 140 13.55 9.38 -4.18
CA LEU A 140 13.71 8.41 -5.26
C LEU A 140 14.94 8.77 -6.10
N TYR A 141 15.12 10.04 -6.46
CA TYR A 141 16.29 10.48 -7.22
C TYR A 141 17.61 10.14 -6.52
N GLN A 142 17.72 10.37 -5.21
CA GLN A 142 18.90 9.98 -4.43
C GLN A 142 19.17 8.47 -4.50
N LYS A 143 18.13 7.65 -4.48
CA LYS A 143 18.25 6.20 -4.64
C LYS A 143 18.69 5.82 -6.05
N ILE A 144 18.08 6.42 -7.08
CA ILE A 144 18.44 6.23 -8.50
C ILE A 144 19.91 6.59 -8.72
N SER A 145 20.32 7.79 -8.33
CA SER A 145 21.70 8.26 -8.48
C SER A 145 22.72 7.35 -7.84
N ARG A 146 22.37 6.75 -6.69
CA ARG A 146 23.22 5.73 -6.04
C ARG A 146 23.31 4.47 -6.88
N ILE A 147 22.16 3.95 -7.36
CA ILE A 147 22.11 2.71 -8.16
C ILE A 147 22.90 2.88 -9.46
N LEU A 148 22.72 4.01 -10.17
CA LEU A 148 23.44 4.29 -11.40
C LEU A 148 24.96 4.33 -11.18
N ARG A 149 25.43 4.91 -10.05
CA ARG A 149 26.86 4.92 -9.69
C ARG A 149 27.41 3.57 -9.28
N GLU A 150 26.68 2.82 -8.44
CA GLU A 150 27.12 1.52 -7.93
C GLU A 150 27.08 0.43 -9.00
N LYS A 151 26.19 0.54 -9.99
CA LYS A 151 25.96 -0.44 -11.03
C LYS A 151 26.29 0.09 -12.43
N SER A 152 27.32 0.93 -12.54
CA SER A 152 27.78 1.53 -13.81
C SER A 152 28.14 0.51 -14.89
N TYR A 153 28.40 -0.76 -14.52
CA TYR A 153 28.61 -1.86 -15.45
C TYR A 153 27.34 -2.38 -16.15
N LEU A 154 26.15 -1.94 -15.71
CA LEU A 154 24.87 -2.26 -16.34
C LEU A 154 24.39 -1.06 -17.17
N PRO A 155 23.78 -1.29 -18.33
CA PRO A 155 23.17 -0.23 -19.14
C PRO A 155 21.87 0.24 -18.51
N LEU A 156 21.95 0.95 -17.39
CA LEU A 156 20.80 1.48 -16.68
C LEU A 156 20.65 2.98 -16.99
N TRP A 157 19.42 3.41 -17.10
CA TRP A 157 19.04 4.81 -17.28
C TRP A 157 17.69 5.08 -16.64
N ASP A 158 17.40 6.35 -16.44
CA ASP A 158 16.11 6.83 -15.98
C ASP A 158 15.67 8.03 -16.80
N ASP A 159 14.40 8.09 -17.14
CA ASP A 159 13.79 9.18 -17.89
C ASP A 159 12.90 10.01 -16.97
N PHE A 160 13.12 11.32 -17.00
CA PHE A 160 12.37 12.31 -16.24
C PHE A 160 11.49 13.11 -17.18
N THR A 161 10.18 12.98 -17.06
CA THR A 161 9.23 13.74 -17.88
C THR A 161 8.44 14.69 -17.01
N ILE A 162 8.56 15.99 -17.29
CA ILE A 162 7.73 17.03 -16.66
C ILE A 162 6.55 17.38 -17.56
N ILE A 163 5.41 17.55 -16.91
CA ILE A 163 4.18 18.04 -17.55
C ILE A 163 3.75 19.28 -16.79
N LYS A 164 3.47 20.36 -17.50
CA LYS A 164 3.01 21.61 -16.93
C LYS A 164 1.68 22.01 -17.53
N TRP A 165 0.69 22.25 -16.70
CA TRP A 165 -0.55 22.91 -17.08
C TRP A 165 -0.28 24.40 -17.21
N GLU A 166 -0.45 24.95 -18.41
CA GLU A 166 -0.29 26.40 -18.65
C GLU A 166 -1.45 27.17 -18.02
N HIS A 167 -1.15 28.37 -17.52
CA HIS A 167 -2.11 29.25 -16.86
C HIS A 167 -2.77 28.67 -15.59
N ASP A 168 -2.22 27.59 -14.99
CA ASP A 168 -2.67 26.96 -13.75
C ASP A 168 -2.95 27.99 -12.65
N GLN A 169 -1.99 28.89 -12.36
CA GLN A 169 -2.11 29.88 -11.30
C GLN A 169 -3.20 30.93 -11.59
N GLN A 170 -3.33 31.33 -12.85
CA GLN A 170 -4.39 32.28 -13.24
C GLN A 170 -5.76 31.62 -13.08
N PHE A 171 -5.91 30.38 -13.53
CA PHE A 171 -7.16 29.64 -13.39
C PHE A 171 -7.51 29.40 -11.92
N ALA A 172 -6.53 29.09 -11.07
CA ALA A 172 -6.72 28.89 -9.62
C ALA A 172 -7.25 30.15 -8.91
N GLN A 173 -6.86 31.35 -9.36
CA GLN A 173 -7.31 32.61 -8.76
C GLN A 173 -8.81 32.88 -8.99
N PHE A 174 -9.36 32.43 -10.12
CA PHE A 174 -10.73 32.68 -10.48
C PHE A 174 -11.70 31.55 -10.10
N ASN A 175 -11.23 30.29 -10.14
CA ASN A 175 -12.07 29.10 -10.01
C ASN A 175 -11.38 27.99 -9.20
N LEU A 176 -11.23 28.16 -7.90
CA LEU A 176 -10.47 27.24 -7.03
C LEU A 176 -11.05 25.81 -7.00
N GLU A 177 -12.37 25.67 -7.00
CA GLU A 177 -13.03 24.36 -6.97
C GLU A 177 -12.84 23.61 -8.30
N GLU A 178 -13.06 24.29 -9.41
CA GLU A 178 -12.86 23.75 -10.75
C GLU A 178 -11.39 23.43 -11.01
N HIS A 179 -10.46 24.28 -10.55
CA HIS A 179 -9.03 24.03 -10.58
C HIS A 179 -8.66 22.69 -9.91
N SER A 180 -9.21 22.46 -8.70
CA SER A 180 -9.02 21.21 -7.99
C SER A 180 -9.55 19.99 -8.77
N GLN A 181 -10.69 20.14 -9.45
CA GLN A 181 -11.26 19.05 -10.26
C GLN A 181 -10.43 18.77 -11.50
N ILE A 182 -9.91 19.78 -12.18
CA ILE A 182 -9.02 19.63 -13.33
C ILE A 182 -7.74 18.91 -12.91
N LEU A 183 -7.11 19.30 -11.81
CA LEU A 183 -5.92 18.61 -11.27
C LEU A 183 -6.17 17.13 -11.01
N LYS A 184 -7.35 16.78 -10.48
CA LYS A 184 -7.76 15.37 -10.26
C LYS A 184 -7.92 14.61 -11.58
N GLN A 185 -8.48 15.26 -12.61
CA GLN A 185 -8.64 14.67 -13.94
C GLN A 185 -7.26 14.42 -14.59
N ILE A 186 -6.34 15.39 -14.53
CA ILE A 186 -4.97 15.23 -15.01
C ILE A 186 -4.31 14.03 -14.32
N ALA A 187 -4.37 13.95 -12.99
CA ALA A 187 -3.81 12.82 -12.26
C ALA A 187 -4.45 11.48 -12.61
N LYS A 188 -5.74 11.45 -12.94
CA LYS A 188 -6.43 10.25 -13.41
C LYS A 188 -5.94 9.83 -14.79
N VAL A 189 -5.75 10.78 -15.72
CA VAL A 189 -5.15 10.52 -17.02
C VAL A 189 -3.76 9.95 -16.87
N LEU A 190 -2.89 10.58 -16.08
CA LEU A 190 -1.54 10.09 -15.80
C LEU A 190 -1.52 8.65 -15.29
N LYS A 191 -2.39 8.32 -14.35
CA LYS A 191 -2.48 6.95 -13.79
C LYS A 191 -3.00 5.92 -14.81
N LYS A 192 -3.79 6.35 -15.77
CA LYS A 192 -4.38 5.46 -16.78
C LYS A 192 -3.44 5.20 -17.95
N SER A 193 -2.75 6.25 -18.43
CA SER A 193 -1.90 6.22 -19.62
C SER A 193 -0.45 5.84 -19.37
N ARG A 194 -0.05 5.69 -18.09
CA ARG A 194 1.34 5.33 -17.74
C ARG A 194 1.45 3.92 -17.15
N LEU A 195 2.65 3.35 -17.22
CA LEU A 195 2.91 2.02 -16.69
C LEU A 195 2.85 2.00 -15.16
N VAL A 196 2.49 0.85 -14.59
CA VAL A 196 2.38 0.67 -13.13
C VAL A 196 3.72 0.88 -12.42
N ASP A 197 4.83 0.60 -13.11
CA ASP A 197 6.20 0.70 -12.57
C ASP A 197 6.76 2.13 -12.63
N GLU A 198 6.06 3.06 -13.27
CA GLU A 198 6.46 4.45 -13.31
C GLU A 198 6.01 5.19 -12.05
N ASN A 199 6.84 6.13 -11.63
CA ASN A 199 6.59 6.91 -10.43
C ASN A 199 6.03 8.28 -10.79
N LEU A 200 4.82 8.58 -10.30
CA LEU A 200 4.08 9.79 -10.61
C LEU A 200 4.08 10.75 -9.40
N TYR A 201 4.44 12.01 -9.65
CA TYR A 201 4.55 13.05 -8.63
C TYR A 201 3.78 14.30 -9.03
N TYR A 202 3.24 14.98 -8.03
CA TYR A 202 2.72 16.33 -8.15
C TYR A 202 3.68 17.31 -7.47
N LEU A 203 4.22 18.26 -8.24
CA LEU A 203 5.22 19.20 -7.76
C LEU A 203 4.61 20.52 -7.24
N GLY A 204 3.29 20.69 -7.41
CA GLY A 204 2.58 21.94 -7.16
C GLY A 204 2.45 22.80 -8.43
N ASN A 205 1.62 23.85 -8.38
CA ASN A 205 1.45 24.83 -9.45
C ASN A 205 1.18 24.21 -10.83
N GLY A 206 0.33 23.20 -10.90
CA GLY A 206 0.01 22.50 -12.17
C GLY A 206 1.16 21.72 -12.79
N GLU A 207 2.24 21.46 -12.05
CA GLU A 207 3.39 20.71 -12.52
C GLU A 207 3.36 19.26 -12.01
N PHE A 208 3.57 18.32 -12.92
CA PHE A 208 3.63 16.90 -12.65
C PHE A 208 4.97 16.33 -13.14
N LEU A 209 5.49 15.34 -12.43
CA LEU A 209 6.72 14.65 -12.80
C LEU A 209 6.47 13.16 -12.91
N ILE A 210 6.95 12.57 -13.99
CA ILE A 210 7.00 11.12 -14.20
C ILE A 210 8.47 10.71 -14.18
N ILE A 211 8.78 9.68 -13.39
CA ILE A 211 10.11 9.05 -13.39
C ILE A 211 9.94 7.63 -13.89
N SER A 212 10.56 7.33 -15.03
CA SER A 212 10.47 6.08 -15.75
C SER A 212 11.81 5.36 -15.69
N ASN A 213 11.84 4.17 -15.10
CA ASN A 213 13.10 3.43 -14.89
C ASN A 213 13.34 2.48 -16.07
N THR A 214 14.43 2.65 -16.80
CA THR A 214 14.95 1.74 -17.83
C THR A 214 13.89 1.27 -18.84
N ILE A 215 13.05 2.20 -19.33
CA ILE A 215 12.06 1.94 -20.38
C ILE A 215 12.72 2.13 -21.74
N ALA A 216 12.50 1.19 -22.69
CA ALA A 216 13.03 1.32 -24.04
C ALA A 216 12.58 2.64 -24.69
N PRO A 217 13.50 3.40 -25.35
CA PRO A 217 13.19 4.73 -25.89
C PRO A 217 11.97 4.77 -26.81
N GLY A 218 11.79 3.73 -27.66
CA GLY A 218 10.62 3.63 -28.54
C GLY A 218 9.31 3.49 -27.77
N THR A 219 9.30 2.70 -26.68
CA THR A 219 8.13 2.54 -25.81
C THR A 219 7.83 3.84 -25.07
N LEU A 220 8.86 4.51 -24.53
CA LEU A 220 8.69 5.78 -23.85
C LEU A 220 8.10 6.86 -24.78
N MET A 221 8.53 6.89 -26.03
CA MET A 221 8.00 7.82 -27.04
C MET A 221 6.51 7.58 -27.27
N VAL A 222 6.10 6.33 -27.49
CA VAL A 222 4.68 5.97 -27.66
C VAL A 222 3.85 6.37 -26.44
N LEU A 223 4.32 6.04 -25.22
CA LEU A 223 3.64 6.42 -23.97
C LEU A 223 3.52 7.94 -23.82
N ASN A 224 4.53 8.70 -24.23
CA ASN A 224 4.51 10.15 -24.16
C ASN A 224 3.54 10.76 -25.19
N ASP A 225 3.43 10.18 -26.37
CA ASP A 225 2.51 10.67 -27.41
C ASP A 225 1.06 10.32 -27.07
N GLU A 226 0.78 9.11 -26.60
CA GLU A 226 -0.55 8.73 -26.06
C GLU A 226 -0.97 9.66 -24.91
N LEU A 227 -0.05 9.95 -23.99
CA LEU A 227 -0.31 10.86 -22.89
C LEU A 227 -0.63 12.28 -23.37
N LYS A 228 0.12 12.80 -24.35
CA LYS A 228 -0.16 14.12 -24.96
C LYS A 228 -1.55 14.18 -25.56
N ASP A 229 -1.96 13.13 -26.28
CA ASP A 229 -3.27 13.07 -26.91
C ASP A 229 -4.40 12.98 -25.88
N GLU A 230 -4.24 12.15 -24.83
CA GLU A 230 -5.20 12.10 -23.72
C GLU A 230 -5.30 13.43 -22.94
N LEU A 231 -4.17 14.12 -22.73
CA LEU A 231 -4.18 15.45 -22.09
C LEU A 231 -4.82 16.52 -22.97
N ARG A 232 -4.59 16.51 -24.28
CA ARG A 232 -5.26 17.42 -25.24
C ARG A 232 -6.77 17.18 -25.34
N ALA A 233 -7.20 15.94 -25.14
CA ALA A 233 -8.61 15.59 -25.11
C ALA A 233 -9.33 15.99 -23.82
N LEU A 234 -8.59 16.43 -22.79
CA LEU A 234 -9.18 16.90 -21.53
C LEU A 234 -10.01 18.15 -21.78
N LYS A 235 -11.26 18.08 -21.29
CA LYS A 235 -12.23 19.16 -21.38
C LYS A 235 -12.94 19.33 -20.04
N TYR A 236 -13.09 20.57 -19.59
CA TYR A 236 -13.87 20.91 -18.43
C TYR A 236 -14.85 22.04 -18.77
N GLY A 237 -16.14 21.69 -18.96
CA GLY A 237 -17.09 22.63 -19.56
C GLY A 237 -16.63 23.07 -20.95
N ASP A 238 -16.47 24.36 -21.15
CA ASP A 238 -15.93 24.95 -22.39
C ASP A 238 -14.42 25.21 -22.31
N TYR A 239 -13.79 24.94 -21.17
CA TYR A 239 -12.35 25.14 -20.98
C TYR A 239 -11.52 23.92 -21.43
N HIS A 240 -10.50 24.18 -22.22
CA HIS A 240 -9.51 23.19 -22.65
C HIS A 240 -8.15 23.53 -22.02
N PRO A 241 -7.67 22.76 -21.03
CA PRO A 241 -6.36 23.01 -20.43
C PRO A 241 -5.24 22.80 -21.46
N ALA A 242 -4.34 23.75 -21.57
CA ALA A 242 -3.14 23.61 -22.40
C ALA A 242 -1.99 23.03 -21.58
N PHE A 243 -1.26 22.10 -22.16
CA PHE A 243 -0.18 21.39 -21.52
C PHE A 243 1.12 21.49 -22.30
N LYS A 244 2.24 21.64 -21.58
CA LYS A 244 3.59 21.48 -22.09
C LYS A 244 4.24 20.26 -21.47
N MET A 245 5.07 19.58 -22.24
CA MET A 245 5.78 18.40 -21.78
C MET A 245 7.22 18.39 -22.27
N ALA A 246 8.17 18.08 -21.37
CA ALA A 246 9.56 17.89 -21.70
C ALA A 246 10.13 16.66 -21.01
N THR A 247 11.02 15.93 -21.70
CA THR A 247 11.66 14.72 -21.17
C THR A 247 13.17 14.88 -21.18
N GLN A 248 13.83 14.36 -20.14
CA GLN A 248 15.28 14.28 -20.03
C GLN A 248 15.68 12.84 -19.70
N HIS A 249 16.52 12.28 -20.52
CA HIS A 249 17.18 11.00 -20.33
C HIS A 249 18.41 11.20 -19.45
N ILE A 250 18.61 10.34 -18.45
CA ILE A 250 19.70 10.43 -17.46
C ILE A 250 20.42 9.09 -17.38
N VAL A 251 21.69 9.09 -17.66
CA VAL A 251 22.62 7.97 -17.46
C VAL A 251 23.64 8.33 -16.37
N GLU A 252 24.51 7.39 -15.99
CA GLU A 252 25.54 7.63 -14.96
C GLU A 252 26.39 8.86 -15.24
N GLU A 253 26.78 9.07 -16.49
CA GLU A 253 27.64 10.18 -16.91
C GLU A 253 27.01 11.56 -16.63
N ASP A 254 25.68 11.63 -16.75
CA ASP A 254 24.89 12.85 -16.56
C ASP A 254 24.78 13.26 -15.08
N LEU A 255 25.05 12.35 -14.14
CA LEU A 255 24.96 12.63 -12.69
C LEU A 255 25.92 13.73 -12.22
N LYS A 256 26.94 14.05 -12.99
CA LYS A 256 27.85 15.19 -12.71
C LYS A 256 27.19 16.53 -13.02
N LEU A 257 26.32 16.56 -14.05
CA LEU A 257 25.56 17.74 -14.47
C LEU A 257 24.30 17.92 -13.62
N TYR A 258 23.75 16.83 -13.12
CA TYR A 258 22.52 16.80 -12.33
C TYR A 258 22.76 16.19 -10.94
N PRO A 259 23.40 16.94 -10.01
CA PRO A 259 23.73 16.44 -8.68
C PRO A 259 22.49 16.14 -7.82
N ASP A 260 21.37 16.80 -8.10
CA ASP A 260 20.11 16.67 -7.40
C ASP A 260 18.92 16.77 -8.37
N LEU A 261 17.72 16.46 -7.88
CA LEU A 261 16.49 16.54 -8.66
C LEU A 261 16.20 17.97 -9.12
N ASP A 262 16.54 18.97 -8.32
CA ASP A 262 16.25 20.38 -8.64
C ASP A 262 17.02 20.84 -9.87
N ALA A 263 18.24 20.34 -10.07
CA ALA A 263 19.02 20.58 -11.29
C ALA A 263 18.33 20.02 -12.54
N ILE A 264 17.76 18.81 -12.46
CA ILE A 264 16.98 18.20 -13.55
C ILE A 264 15.72 19.03 -13.81
N LEU A 265 14.96 19.35 -12.76
CA LEU A 265 13.73 20.14 -12.90
C LEU A 265 14.00 21.51 -13.51
N LYS A 266 15.08 22.17 -13.11
CA LYS A 266 15.49 23.45 -13.72
C LYS A 266 15.83 23.31 -15.21
N HIS A 267 16.49 22.22 -15.59
CA HIS A 267 16.77 21.93 -17.00
C HIS A 267 15.50 21.65 -17.79
N LEU A 268 14.61 20.81 -17.27
CA LEU A 268 13.33 20.49 -17.90
C LEU A 268 12.42 21.72 -18.07
N LYS A 269 12.37 22.61 -17.06
CA LYS A 269 11.62 23.87 -17.14
C LYS A 269 12.16 24.77 -18.23
N ARG A 270 13.48 24.88 -18.40
CA ARG A 270 14.08 25.61 -19.51
C ARG A 270 13.71 25.02 -20.88
N LYS A 271 13.67 23.68 -20.99
CA LYS A 271 13.20 23.02 -22.23
C LYS A 271 11.76 23.42 -22.55
N LEU A 272 10.84 23.44 -21.56
CA LEU A 272 9.46 23.87 -21.75
C LEU A 272 9.34 25.33 -22.25
N GLU A 273 10.27 26.21 -21.83
CA GLU A 273 10.31 27.60 -22.26
C GLU A 273 10.89 27.74 -23.70
N THR A 274 11.87 26.91 -24.04
CA THR A 274 12.56 26.99 -25.34
C THR A 274 11.68 26.51 -26.49
N ASP A 275 10.82 25.51 -26.27
CA ASP A 275 9.87 25.03 -27.27
C ASP A 275 8.89 26.14 -27.72
N LEU A 276 8.57 27.10 -26.82
CA LEU A 276 7.80 28.29 -27.17
C LEU A 276 8.45 29.17 -28.23
N VAL A 277 9.77 29.38 -28.11
CA VAL A 277 10.51 30.25 -29.04
C VAL A 277 10.54 29.63 -30.43
N VAL A 278 10.66 28.31 -30.51
CA VAL A 278 10.69 27.59 -31.80
C VAL A 278 9.32 27.58 -32.49
N GLU A 279 8.23 27.43 -31.74
CA GLU A 279 6.85 27.52 -32.28
C GLU A 279 6.51 28.96 -32.73
N TYR A 280 6.92 29.97 -31.97
CA TYR A 280 6.71 31.37 -32.34
C TYR A 280 7.48 31.74 -33.63
N LEU A 281 8.71 31.25 -33.79
CA LEU A 281 9.49 31.49 -35.01
C LEU A 281 8.94 30.80 -36.22
N LYS A 282 8.37 29.60 -36.09
CA LYS A 282 7.69 28.88 -37.16
C LYS A 282 6.35 29.48 -37.55
N GLY A 283 5.63 30.11 -36.61
CA GLY A 283 4.37 30.80 -36.85
C GLY A 283 4.52 32.17 -37.52
N VAL A 284 5.71 32.76 -37.54
CA VAL A 284 6.01 34.03 -38.21
C VAL A 284 6.46 33.83 -39.66
N GLU A 285 6.89 32.59 -40.04
CA GLU A 285 7.31 32.24 -41.42
C GLU A 285 6.18 31.61 -42.26
N SER A 286 4.98 31.47 -41.72
CA SER A 286 3.77 31.00 -42.42
C SER A 286 2.77 32.12 -42.57
#